data_07077bdf282e30de1d0c7bbbe49029b7
#
_entry.id   07077bdf282e30de1d0c7bbbe49029b7
#
_cell.length_a   1.000
_cell.length_b   1.000
_cell.length_c   1.000
_cell.angle_alpha   90.00
_cell.angle_beta   90.00
_cell.angle_gamma   90.00
#
_symmetry.space_group_name_H-M   'P 1'
#
loop_
_entity.id
_entity.type
_entity.pdbx_description
1 polymer ?
#
loop_
_entity_poly.entity_id
_entity_poly.type
_entity_poly.pdbx_seq_one_letter_code
_entity_poly.pdbx_strand_id
1 'polypeptide(L)'
;LDGGGRWLELKLNGARGSTDKRRMPYDTAGAEELTAEAMDFVGDTLISELRVVVPRTLGPVLSTDYRRVTLVDLAGAARLTCDTGLLCHDGSRRVPARRDRVLLESKSADGRGVADRVLRGLGVRPVSVSKYCLAVAALRGVPANRWHPVIRGYFPQ
;
A
#
# COMPACT_ATOMS: atom_id res chain seq x y z
N LEU A 1 1.58 -11.63 14.32
CA LEU A 1 2.52 -10.56 14.00
C LEU A 1 3.59 -11.19 13.12
N ASP A 2 3.51 -10.98 11.81
CA ASP A 2 4.51 -11.47 10.86
C ASP A 2 5.82 -10.74 11.15
N GLY A 3 6.70 -11.39 11.89
CA GLY A 3 8.02 -10.85 12.23
C GLY A 3 8.91 -10.79 11.00
N GLY A 4 8.96 -9.62 10.34
CA GLY A 4 10.05 -9.24 9.46
C GLY A 4 10.24 -10.01 8.14
N GLY A 5 9.33 -10.90 7.75
CA GLY A 5 9.43 -11.60 6.47
C GLY A 5 9.21 -10.68 5.26
N ARG A 6 9.92 -10.94 4.17
CA ARG A 6 9.70 -10.29 2.88
C ARG A 6 8.72 -11.10 2.04
N TRP A 7 7.88 -10.40 1.29
CA TRP A 7 6.82 -11.01 0.50
C TRP A 7 6.73 -10.34 -0.86
N LEU A 8 6.59 -11.13 -1.90
CA LEU A 8 6.05 -10.67 -3.16
C LEU A 8 4.53 -10.75 -3.07
N GLU A 9 3.85 -9.62 -3.26
CA GLU A 9 2.39 -9.55 -3.19
C GLU A 9 1.83 -9.00 -4.50
N LEU A 10 0.94 -9.76 -5.12
CA LEU A 10 0.09 -9.30 -6.21
C LEU A 10 -1.27 -8.87 -5.65
N LYS A 11 -1.74 -7.71 -6.09
CA LYS A 11 -3.06 -7.18 -5.75
C LYS A 11 -3.92 -7.17 -7.00
N LEU A 12 -4.91 -8.03 -7.01
CA LEU A 12 -5.85 -8.17 -8.11
C LEU A 12 -7.16 -7.46 -7.76
N ASN A 13 -7.77 -6.81 -8.75
CA ASN A 13 -9.10 -6.24 -8.58
C ASN A 13 -10.11 -7.38 -8.57
N GLY A 14 -10.70 -7.63 -7.43
CA GLY A 14 -11.78 -8.58 -7.26
C GLY A 14 -13.16 -8.00 -7.60
N ALA A 15 -14.19 -8.84 -7.52
CA ALA A 15 -15.57 -8.42 -7.72
C ALA A 15 -16.00 -7.36 -6.69
N ARG A 16 -16.87 -6.44 -7.09
CA ARG A 16 -17.46 -5.39 -6.24
C ARG A 16 -16.45 -4.47 -5.55
N GLY A 17 -15.27 -4.26 -6.16
CA GLY A 17 -14.23 -3.38 -5.61
C GLY A 17 -13.42 -4.02 -4.48
N SER A 18 -13.53 -5.31 -4.25
CA SER A 18 -12.63 -6.04 -3.38
C SER A 18 -11.22 -6.12 -3.97
N THR A 19 -10.23 -6.38 -3.14
CA THR A 19 -8.87 -6.67 -3.58
C THR A 19 -8.52 -8.08 -3.17
N ASP A 20 -8.25 -8.94 -4.15
CA ASP A 20 -7.68 -10.25 -3.90
C ASP A 20 -6.15 -10.15 -3.86
N LYS A 21 -5.53 -10.91 -2.96
CA LYS A 21 -4.10 -10.85 -2.70
C LYS A 21 -3.51 -12.24 -2.84
N ARG A 22 -2.53 -12.34 -3.73
CA ARG A 22 -1.68 -13.53 -3.86
C ARG A 22 -0.30 -13.18 -3.34
N ARG A 23 0.28 -14.05 -2.52
CA ARG A 23 1.59 -13.83 -1.88
C ARG A 23 2.47 -15.03 -1.99
N MET A 24 3.76 -14.80 -2.17
CA MET A 24 4.81 -15.78 -1.96
C MET A 24 5.91 -15.20 -1.06
N PRO A 25 6.61 -16.00 -0.25
CA PRO A 25 7.81 -15.56 0.44
C PRO A 25 8.84 -15.08 -0.59
N TYR A 26 9.53 -13.97 -0.28
CA TYR A 26 10.49 -13.40 -1.19
C TYR A 26 11.71 -12.85 -0.42
N ASP A 27 12.71 -13.69 -0.25
CA ASP A 27 13.88 -13.39 0.60
C ASP A 27 15.13 -13.02 -0.21
N THR A 28 14.97 -12.19 -1.23
CA THR A 28 16.11 -11.64 -1.97
C THR A 28 16.43 -10.24 -1.47
N ALA A 29 17.52 -10.12 -0.72
CA ALA A 29 18.01 -8.82 -0.29
C ALA A 29 18.51 -8.00 -1.48
N GLY A 30 17.88 -6.84 -1.73
CA GLY A 30 18.39 -5.84 -2.67
C GLY A 30 18.29 -6.19 -4.15
N ALA A 31 17.47 -7.18 -4.53
CA ALA A 31 17.26 -7.47 -5.95
C ALA A 31 16.44 -6.34 -6.60
N GLU A 32 17.06 -5.63 -7.52
CA GLU A 32 16.38 -4.68 -8.40
C GLU A 32 15.50 -5.39 -9.44
N GLU A 33 15.79 -6.68 -9.70
CA GLU A 33 15.06 -7.54 -10.62
C GLU A 33 14.40 -8.70 -9.87
N LEU A 34 13.25 -9.13 -10.36
CA LEU A 34 12.58 -10.32 -9.86
C LEU A 34 13.34 -11.58 -10.26
N THR A 35 13.42 -12.55 -9.34
CA THR A 35 13.98 -13.87 -9.65
C THR A 35 13.10 -14.61 -10.68
N ALA A 36 13.63 -15.64 -11.31
CA ALA A 36 12.86 -16.47 -12.24
C ALA A 36 11.59 -17.04 -11.56
N GLU A 37 11.74 -17.59 -10.35
CA GLU A 37 10.61 -18.11 -9.57
C GLU A 37 9.54 -17.02 -9.28
N ALA A 38 9.97 -15.79 -8.98
CA ALA A 38 9.06 -14.67 -8.76
C ALA A 38 8.35 -14.27 -10.06
N MET A 39 9.06 -14.29 -11.20
CA MET A 39 8.47 -14.02 -12.50
C MET A 39 7.47 -15.10 -12.91
N ASP A 40 7.75 -16.37 -12.63
CA ASP A 40 6.82 -17.48 -12.86
C ASP A 40 5.56 -17.32 -12.00
N PHE A 41 5.71 -17.02 -10.71
CA PHE A 41 4.57 -16.72 -9.82
C PHE A 41 3.69 -15.57 -10.32
N VAL A 42 4.31 -14.49 -10.80
CA VAL A 42 3.58 -13.35 -11.39
C VAL A 42 2.88 -13.80 -12.67
N GLY A 43 3.58 -14.51 -13.56
CA GLY A 43 3.08 -15.00 -14.84
C GLY A 43 1.87 -15.91 -14.66
N ASP A 44 2.01 -16.95 -13.86
CA ASP A 44 0.96 -17.92 -13.59
C ASP A 44 -0.28 -17.26 -12.98
N THR A 45 -0.06 -16.36 -12.01
CA THR A 45 -1.17 -15.64 -11.39
C THR A 45 -1.91 -14.76 -12.38
N LEU A 46 -1.21 -13.98 -13.22
CA LEU A 46 -1.85 -13.06 -14.17
C LEU A 46 -2.51 -13.80 -15.33
N ILE A 47 -1.94 -14.92 -15.79
CA ILE A 47 -2.55 -15.75 -16.82
C ILE A 47 -3.82 -16.41 -16.29
N SER A 48 -3.75 -17.02 -15.11
CA SER A 48 -4.89 -17.75 -14.52
C SER A 48 -6.06 -16.83 -14.16
N GLU A 49 -5.78 -15.69 -13.54
CA GLU A 49 -6.82 -14.80 -13.00
C GLU A 49 -7.29 -13.75 -14.00
N LEU A 50 -6.41 -13.23 -14.86
CA LEU A 50 -6.71 -12.10 -15.75
C LEU A 50 -6.57 -12.44 -17.22
N ARG A 51 -6.03 -13.61 -17.58
CA ARG A 51 -5.68 -14.00 -18.96
C ARG A 51 -4.77 -12.98 -19.67
N VAL A 52 -3.85 -12.39 -18.90
CA VAL A 52 -2.88 -11.41 -19.37
C VAL A 52 -1.50 -12.02 -19.40
N VAL A 53 -0.80 -11.82 -20.53
CA VAL A 53 0.60 -12.22 -20.66
C VAL A 53 1.47 -11.14 -20.04
N VAL A 54 2.40 -11.55 -19.17
CA VAL A 54 3.32 -10.67 -18.46
C VAL A 54 4.43 -10.20 -19.38
N PRO A 55 4.87 -8.94 -19.30
CA PRO A 55 6.11 -8.51 -19.93
C PRO A 55 7.30 -9.36 -19.47
N ARG A 56 8.28 -9.58 -20.33
CA ARG A 56 9.47 -10.39 -20.01
C ARG A 56 10.31 -9.83 -18.87
N THR A 57 10.17 -8.53 -18.61
CA THR A 57 10.92 -7.83 -17.55
C THR A 57 9.97 -6.94 -16.77
N LEU A 58 10.05 -7.02 -15.44
CA LEU A 58 9.40 -6.11 -14.50
C LEU A 58 10.49 -5.47 -13.65
N GLY A 59 10.45 -4.15 -13.56
CA GLY A 59 11.38 -3.39 -12.73
C GLY A 59 10.68 -2.57 -11.66
N PRO A 60 11.40 -2.10 -10.64
CA PRO A 60 10.86 -1.26 -9.60
C PRO A 60 10.41 0.10 -10.16
N VAL A 61 9.23 0.54 -9.79
CA VAL A 61 8.70 1.86 -10.17
C VAL A 61 9.02 2.90 -9.11
N LEU A 62 8.84 2.53 -7.85
CA LEU A 62 9.12 3.35 -6.68
C LEU A 62 9.16 2.49 -5.41
N SER A 63 9.74 3.06 -4.36
CA SER A 63 9.72 2.51 -3.01
C SER A 63 9.02 3.47 -2.05
N THR A 64 8.44 2.88 -1.00
CA THR A 64 7.85 3.63 0.11
C THR A 64 8.33 3.05 1.42
N ASP A 65 8.98 3.88 2.24
CA ASP A 65 9.45 3.52 3.58
C ASP A 65 8.58 4.19 4.63
N TYR A 66 8.26 3.50 5.69
CA TYR A 66 7.50 4.05 6.82
C TYR A 66 7.64 3.17 8.05
N ARG A 67 7.33 3.73 9.21
CA ARG A 67 7.19 2.98 10.46
C ARG A 67 5.73 2.67 10.68
N ARG A 68 5.43 1.41 11.05
CA ARG A 68 4.06 0.94 11.27
C ARG A 68 3.86 0.46 12.70
N VAL A 69 2.79 0.94 13.32
CA VAL A 69 2.20 0.35 14.51
C VAL A 69 0.87 -0.30 14.10
N THR A 70 0.65 -1.53 14.54
CA THR A 70 -0.60 -2.25 14.28
C THR A 70 -1.29 -2.53 15.62
N LEU A 71 -2.49 -2.05 15.77
CA LEU A 71 -3.39 -2.37 16.87
C LEU A 71 -4.43 -3.38 16.36
N VAL A 72 -4.59 -4.47 17.09
CA VAL A 72 -5.55 -5.52 16.76
C VAL A 72 -6.60 -5.57 17.87
N ASP A 73 -7.86 -5.66 17.49
CA ASP A 73 -8.94 -5.89 18.44
C ASP A 73 -8.72 -7.24 19.15
N LEU A 74 -9.01 -7.31 20.44
CA LEU A 74 -8.89 -8.53 21.25
C LEU A 74 -9.70 -9.70 20.67
N ALA A 75 -10.82 -9.41 20.03
CA ALA A 75 -11.61 -10.41 19.29
C ALA A 75 -11.02 -10.78 17.93
N GLY A 76 -9.94 -10.12 17.49
CA GLY A 76 -9.27 -10.38 16.20
C GLY A 76 -10.06 -9.93 14.97
N ALA A 77 -11.25 -9.35 15.14
CA ALA A 77 -12.17 -9.01 14.05
C ALA A 77 -11.83 -7.68 13.36
N ALA A 78 -11.04 -6.82 13.99
CA ALA A 78 -10.69 -5.51 13.47
C ALA A 78 -9.22 -5.16 13.77
N ARG A 79 -8.65 -4.31 12.92
CA ARG A 79 -7.31 -3.77 13.14
C ARG A 79 -7.21 -2.32 12.68
N LEU A 80 -6.32 -1.57 13.32
CA LEU A 80 -5.92 -0.23 12.95
C LEU A 80 -4.40 -0.24 12.70
N THR A 81 -3.95 0.21 11.56
CA THR A 81 -2.53 0.47 11.30
C THR A 81 -2.28 1.97 11.28
N CYS A 82 -1.17 2.38 11.90
CA CYS A 82 -0.70 3.75 11.97
C CYS A 82 0.67 3.81 11.30
N ASP A 83 0.76 4.46 10.16
CA ASP A 83 2.00 4.63 9.42
C ASP A 83 2.52 6.05 9.57
N THR A 84 3.77 6.19 10.04
CA THR A 84 4.44 7.45 10.26
C THR A 84 5.74 7.53 9.48
N GLY A 85 6.21 8.75 9.20
CA GLY A 85 7.47 8.97 8.53
C GLY A 85 7.53 8.42 7.11
N LEU A 86 6.41 8.48 6.37
CA LEU A 86 6.37 8.01 4.98
C LEU A 86 7.39 8.77 4.14
N LEU A 87 8.26 8.02 3.48
CA LEU A 87 9.20 8.48 2.48
C LEU A 87 8.92 7.76 1.17
N CYS A 88 8.72 8.50 0.09
CA CYS A 88 8.55 7.96 -1.26
C CYS A 88 9.81 8.25 -2.07
N HIS A 89 10.33 7.26 -2.81
CA HIS A 89 11.49 7.46 -3.68
C HIS A 89 11.47 6.52 -4.88
N ASP A 90 12.11 6.93 -5.99
CA ASP A 90 12.22 6.17 -7.25
C ASP A 90 13.67 6.05 -7.74
N GLY A 91 14.63 6.18 -6.81
CA GLY A 91 16.06 6.19 -7.12
C GLY A 91 16.59 7.58 -7.44
N SER A 92 15.85 8.40 -8.19
CA SER A 92 16.26 9.76 -8.59
C SER A 92 15.71 10.85 -7.69
N ARG A 93 14.50 10.69 -7.17
CA ARG A 93 13.78 11.65 -6.35
C ARG A 93 13.36 11.04 -5.02
N ARG A 94 13.32 11.89 -4.00
CA ARG A 94 12.88 11.51 -2.65
C ARG A 94 11.89 12.57 -2.14
N VAL A 95 10.70 12.14 -1.77
CA VAL A 95 9.67 13.03 -1.24
C VAL A 95 9.19 12.48 0.10
N PRO A 96 9.60 13.11 1.22
CA PRO A 96 9.09 12.75 2.54
C PRO A 96 7.69 13.33 2.74
N ALA A 97 6.85 12.58 3.43
CA ALA A 97 5.61 13.13 3.96
C ALA A 97 5.90 14.15 5.08
N ARG A 98 4.96 15.02 5.34
CA ARG A 98 5.03 15.97 6.46
C ARG A 98 5.13 15.21 7.78
N ARG A 99 5.99 15.67 8.68
CA ARG A 99 6.27 15.00 9.97
C ARG A 99 5.08 14.99 10.94
N ASP A 100 4.17 15.95 10.77
CA ASP A 100 2.94 16.10 11.56
C ASP A 100 1.77 15.26 11.02
N ARG A 101 2.02 14.36 10.07
CA ARG A 101 0.99 13.53 9.42
C ARG A 101 1.18 12.05 9.72
N VAL A 102 0.05 11.40 9.97
CA VAL A 102 -0.04 9.95 10.17
C VAL A 102 -1.05 9.40 9.17
N LEU A 103 -0.72 8.29 8.53
CA LEU A 103 -1.67 7.57 7.70
C LEU A 103 -2.29 6.45 8.53
N LEU A 104 -3.59 6.55 8.76
CA LEU A 104 -4.37 5.55 9.48
C LEU A 104 -5.14 4.67 8.48
N GLU A 105 -5.09 3.36 8.66
CA GLU A 105 -5.90 2.41 7.91
C GLU A 105 -6.64 1.50 8.90
N SER A 106 -7.96 1.65 9.00
CA SER A 106 -8.80 0.74 9.77
C SER A 106 -9.34 -0.35 8.86
N LYS A 107 -9.41 -1.56 9.39
CA LYS A 107 -10.01 -2.72 8.74
C LYS A 107 -10.93 -3.41 9.73
N SER A 108 -12.22 -3.47 9.40
CA SER A 108 -13.26 -4.18 10.11
C SER A 108 -14.25 -4.76 9.09
N ALA A 109 -15.01 -5.76 9.49
CA ALA A 109 -15.91 -6.49 8.58
C ALA A 109 -16.95 -5.58 7.90
N ASP A 110 -17.45 -4.58 8.63
CA ASP A 110 -18.54 -3.70 8.20
C ASP A 110 -18.19 -2.20 8.21
N GLY A 111 -16.93 -1.85 8.42
CA GLY A 111 -16.48 -0.45 8.57
C GLY A 111 -17.00 0.22 9.85
N ARG A 112 -17.41 -0.56 10.85
CA ARG A 112 -17.95 -0.10 12.15
C ARG A 112 -17.18 -0.60 13.35
N GLY A 113 -15.95 -1.02 13.18
CA GLY A 113 -15.06 -1.44 14.27
C GLY A 113 -14.85 -0.34 15.30
N VAL A 114 -14.21 -0.68 16.41
CA VAL A 114 -13.92 0.28 17.50
C VAL A 114 -13.13 1.48 16.96
N ALA A 115 -12.07 1.24 16.19
CA ALA A 115 -11.27 2.30 15.59
C ALA A 115 -12.10 3.22 14.67
N ASP A 116 -13.01 2.65 13.86
CA ASP A 116 -13.88 3.42 12.96
C ASP A 116 -14.81 4.36 13.74
N ARG A 117 -15.36 3.90 14.85
CA ARG A 117 -16.24 4.72 15.72
C ARG A 117 -15.46 5.86 16.40
N VAL A 118 -14.29 5.54 16.95
CA VAL A 118 -13.44 6.55 17.61
C VAL A 118 -13.01 7.63 16.61
N LEU A 119 -12.52 7.25 15.44
CA LEU A 119 -12.08 8.20 14.41
C LEU A 119 -13.22 9.10 13.95
N ARG A 120 -14.42 8.54 13.75
CA ARG A 120 -15.60 9.36 13.42
C ARG A 120 -15.99 10.31 14.56
N GLY A 121 -15.95 9.86 15.81
CA GLY A 121 -16.20 10.71 16.98
C GLY A 121 -15.22 11.88 17.10
N LEU A 122 -13.98 11.69 16.62
CA LEU A 122 -12.96 12.75 16.51
C LEU A 122 -13.10 13.62 15.25
N GLY A 123 -14.16 13.42 14.45
CA GLY A 123 -14.38 14.18 13.21
C GLY A 123 -13.47 13.76 12.05
N VAL A 124 -12.69 12.67 12.20
CA VAL A 124 -11.82 12.17 11.14
C VAL A 124 -12.65 11.45 10.09
N ARG A 125 -12.63 11.97 8.86
CA ARG A 125 -13.37 11.40 7.73
C ARG A 125 -12.47 10.44 6.94
N PRO A 126 -12.96 9.24 6.57
CA PRO A 126 -12.22 8.32 5.75
C PRO A 126 -12.03 8.88 4.33
N VAL A 127 -10.86 8.61 3.77
CA VAL A 127 -10.52 8.91 2.37
C VAL A 127 -10.10 7.63 1.67
N SER A 128 -10.58 7.44 0.45
CA SER A 128 -10.15 6.30 -0.38
C SER A 128 -8.85 6.68 -1.08
N VAL A 129 -7.74 6.13 -0.64
CA VAL A 129 -6.41 6.46 -1.14
C VAL A 129 -5.51 5.22 -1.18
N SER A 130 -4.60 5.20 -2.16
CA SER A 130 -3.53 4.21 -2.25
C SER A 130 -2.19 4.91 -2.00
N LYS A 131 -1.35 4.35 -1.11
CA LYS A 131 0.01 4.85 -0.89
C LYS A 131 0.82 4.91 -2.19
N TYR A 132 0.69 3.86 -3.03
CA TYR A 132 1.36 3.83 -4.33
C TYR A 132 0.94 5.01 -5.21
N CYS A 133 -0.37 5.26 -5.35
CA CYS A 133 -0.87 6.37 -6.16
C CYS A 133 -0.45 7.74 -5.60
N LEU A 134 -0.45 7.89 -4.27
CA LEU A 134 0.05 9.10 -3.62
C LEU A 134 1.54 9.30 -3.90
N ALA A 135 2.33 8.23 -3.81
CA ALA A 135 3.77 8.27 -4.07
C ALA A 135 4.08 8.61 -5.54
N VAL A 136 3.40 8.00 -6.50
CA VAL A 136 3.53 8.33 -7.93
C VAL A 136 3.22 9.81 -8.18
N ALA A 137 2.12 10.31 -7.63
CA ALA A 137 1.72 11.69 -7.83
C ALA A 137 2.70 12.68 -7.18
N ALA A 138 3.20 12.38 -5.97
CA ALA A 138 4.18 13.21 -5.28
C ALA A 138 5.55 13.23 -5.98
N LEU A 139 6.02 12.07 -6.46
CA LEU A 139 7.31 11.94 -7.13
C LEU A 139 7.31 12.52 -8.55
N ARG A 140 6.25 12.31 -9.31
CA ARG A 140 6.20 12.62 -10.75
C ARG A 140 5.38 13.86 -11.11
N GLY A 141 4.72 14.47 -10.12
CA GLY A 141 3.89 15.65 -10.35
C GLY A 141 2.70 15.40 -11.29
N VAL A 142 2.26 14.14 -11.43
CA VAL A 142 1.13 13.82 -12.30
C VAL A 142 -0.19 14.25 -11.68
N PRO A 143 -1.22 14.58 -12.47
CA PRO A 143 -2.54 14.92 -11.97
C PRO A 143 -3.09 13.85 -11.05
N ALA A 144 -3.51 14.24 -9.85
CA ALA A 144 -3.98 13.33 -8.82
C ALA A 144 -5.50 13.35 -8.64
N ASN A 145 -6.22 14.16 -9.41
CA ASN A 145 -7.69 14.29 -9.43
C ASN A 145 -8.26 14.35 -7.99
N ARG A 146 -9.11 13.41 -7.62
CA ARG A 146 -9.75 13.33 -6.30
C ARG A 146 -8.78 13.26 -5.11
N TRP A 147 -7.52 12.86 -5.32
CA TRP A 147 -6.51 12.77 -4.26
C TRP A 147 -5.70 14.06 -4.05
N HIS A 148 -5.91 15.06 -4.89
CA HIS A 148 -5.18 16.33 -4.82
C HIS A 148 -5.21 17.00 -3.43
N PRO A 149 -6.37 17.06 -2.73
CA PRO A 149 -6.40 17.61 -1.38
C PRO A 149 -5.57 16.81 -0.37
N VAL A 150 -5.58 15.47 -0.50
CA VAL A 150 -4.78 14.59 0.36
C VAL A 150 -3.30 14.80 0.11
N ILE A 151 -2.87 14.87 -1.15
CA ILE A 151 -1.47 15.09 -1.52
C ILE A 151 -0.98 16.42 -0.96
N ARG A 152 -1.71 17.50 -1.17
CA ARG A 152 -1.34 18.84 -0.64
C ARG A 152 -1.31 18.89 0.89
N GLY A 153 -2.16 18.13 1.55
CA GLY A 153 -2.18 18.05 3.01
C GLY A 153 -1.13 17.13 3.61
N TYR A 154 -0.63 16.16 2.84
CA TYR A 154 0.23 15.11 3.33
C TYR A 154 1.71 15.29 2.95
N PHE A 155 1.98 15.86 1.80
CA PHE A 155 3.35 16.15 1.34
C PHE A 155 3.65 17.66 1.39
N PRO A 156 4.93 18.06 1.55
CA PRO A 156 5.35 19.44 1.38
C PRO A 156 5.05 19.90 -0.05
N GLN A 157 4.72 21.18 -0.20
CA GLN A 157 4.60 21.82 -1.52
C GLN A 157 5.98 22.27 -1.99
#